data_46b1a7db766fadd8dcfc57c8b102a143
#
_entry.id   46b1a7db766fadd8dcfc57c8b102a143
#
_cell.length_a   1.000
_cell.length_b   1.000
_cell.length_c   1.000
_cell.angle_alpha   90.00
_cell.angle_beta   90.00
_cell.angle_gamma   90.00
#
_symmetry.space_group_name_H-M   'P 1'
#
loop_
_entity.id
_entity.type
_entity.pdbx_description
1 polymer ?
#
loop_
_entity_poly.entity_id
_entity_poly.type
_entity_poly.pdbx_seq_one_letter_code
_entity_poly.pdbx_strand_id
1 'polypeptide(L)'
;MTTDLTQMSPEELQDVLDEQRRLHTELVAQELNLNITRGKPAPEQLDLNRHMLDMDVPTKSADGTDVRNYGGNRGLVDIRQIFAELLNVDLEDIIAGDNSSLALMHDFLTFAMLHKLPGAKGRWAD
;
A
#
# COMPACT_ATOMS: atom_id res chain seq x y z
N MET A 1 -26.39 -8.82 0.20
CA MET A 1 -27.38 -8.60 -0.87
C MET A 1 -27.67 -7.12 -0.93
N THR A 2 -27.42 -6.49 -2.05
CA THR A 2 -27.79 -5.08 -2.27
C THR A 2 -29.27 -5.03 -2.62
N THR A 3 -30.09 -4.43 -1.79
CA THR A 3 -31.52 -4.25 -2.05
C THR A 3 -31.69 -3.28 -3.21
N ASP A 4 -32.40 -3.67 -4.27
CA ASP A 4 -32.67 -2.79 -5.40
C ASP A 4 -33.82 -1.85 -5.06
N LEU A 5 -33.46 -0.63 -4.70
CA LEU A 5 -34.40 0.42 -4.32
C LEU A 5 -35.35 0.86 -5.45
N THR A 6 -34.97 0.56 -6.72
CA THR A 6 -35.76 0.97 -7.87
C THR A 6 -37.03 0.12 -8.06
N GLN A 7 -37.12 -1.02 -7.38
CA GLN A 7 -38.25 -1.95 -7.46
C GLN A 7 -39.21 -1.82 -6.28
N MET A 8 -38.91 -0.93 -5.33
CA MET A 8 -39.72 -0.74 -4.13
C MET A 8 -40.90 0.20 -4.36
N SER A 9 -42.01 -0.06 -3.65
CA SER A 9 -43.12 0.87 -3.56
C SER A 9 -42.74 2.11 -2.78
N PRO A 10 -43.51 3.23 -2.92
CA PRO A 10 -43.30 4.44 -2.12
C PRO A 10 -43.34 4.21 -0.63
N GLU A 11 -44.19 3.31 -0.14
CA GLU A 11 -44.31 2.95 1.26
C GLU A 11 -43.07 2.20 1.76
N GLU A 12 -42.59 1.20 1.02
CA GLU A 12 -41.35 0.48 1.34
C GLU A 12 -40.12 1.41 1.34
N LEU A 13 -40.05 2.35 0.38
CA LEU A 13 -39.00 3.36 0.36
C LEU A 13 -39.04 4.28 1.57
N GLN A 14 -40.26 4.67 2.04
CA GLN A 14 -40.41 5.47 3.23
C GLN A 14 -39.93 4.73 4.48
N ASP A 15 -40.28 3.43 4.63
CA ASP A 15 -39.81 2.60 5.73
C ASP A 15 -38.28 2.47 5.75
N VAL A 16 -37.65 2.23 4.59
CA VAL A 16 -36.20 2.22 4.46
C VAL A 16 -35.59 3.57 4.86
N LEU A 17 -36.14 4.66 4.38
CA LEU A 17 -35.66 6.00 4.72
C LEU A 17 -35.73 6.28 6.22
N ASP A 18 -36.85 5.94 6.88
CA ASP A 18 -37.03 6.17 8.29
C ASP A 18 -36.09 5.32 9.15
N GLU A 19 -35.83 4.06 8.73
CA GLU A 19 -34.83 3.22 9.37
C GLU A 19 -33.41 3.78 9.18
N GLN A 20 -33.04 4.23 7.98
CA GLN A 20 -31.74 4.84 7.74
C GLN A 20 -31.53 6.15 8.55
N ARG A 21 -32.56 6.94 8.69
CA ARG A 21 -32.54 8.14 9.54
C ARG A 21 -32.36 7.81 11.01
N ARG A 22 -33.03 6.77 11.49
CA ARG A 22 -32.88 6.28 12.87
C ARG A 22 -31.44 5.84 13.12
N LEU A 23 -30.88 4.98 12.25
CA LEU A 23 -29.49 4.49 12.33
C LEU A 23 -28.48 5.63 12.27
N HIS A 24 -28.69 6.58 11.38
CA HIS A 24 -27.84 7.77 11.30
C HIS A 24 -27.84 8.58 12.58
N THR A 25 -29.03 8.79 13.16
CA THR A 25 -29.18 9.54 14.42
C THR A 25 -28.48 8.84 15.58
N GLU A 26 -28.57 7.50 15.63
CA GLU A 26 -27.86 6.68 16.63
C GLU A 26 -26.35 6.75 16.49
N LEU A 27 -25.84 6.74 15.25
CA LEU A 27 -24.42 6.90 14.98
C LEU A 27 -23.91 8.30 15.37
N VAL A 28 -24.67 9.34 15.06
CA VAL A 28 -24.33 10.72 15.45
C VAL A 28 -24.29 10.86 16.98
N ALA A 29 -25.22 10.23 17.67
CA ALA A 29 -25.26 10.25 19.14
C ALA A 29 -24.10 9.56 19.83
N GLN A 30 -23.35 8.71 19.11
CA GLN A 30 -22.15 8.08 19.64
C GLN A 30 -20.93 9.01 19.65
N GLU A 31 -21.02 10.21 19.07
CA GLU A 31 -19.96 11.23 18.99
C GLU A 31 -18.61 10.65 18.48
N LEU A 32 -18.67 9.73 17.52
CA LEU A 32 -17.50 9.07 16.98
C LEU A 32 -16.54 10.08 16.33
N ASN A 33 -15.32 10.15 16.83
CA ASN A 33 -14.25 10.98 16.26
C ASN A 33 -13.38 10.15 15.32
N LEU A 34 -13.96 9.73 14.19
CA LEU A 34 -13.30 8.90 13.20
C LEU A 34 -12.70 9.74 12.07
N ASN A 35 -11.41 9.57 11.82
CA ASN A 35 -10.75 10.22 10.70
C ASN A 35 -10.55 9.21 9.55
N ILE A 36 -11.36 9.32 8.52
CA ILE A 36 -11.30 8.47 7.33
C ILE A 36 -10.61 9.14 6.13
N THR A 37 -9.97 10.29 6.33
CA THR A 37 -9.32 11.05 5.24
C THR A 37 -8.04 10.40 4.75
N ARG A 38 -7.42 9.55 5.54
CA ARG A 38 -6.22 8.79 5.19
C ARG A 38 -6.26 7.40 5.83
N GLY A 39 -5.82 6.38 5.07
CA GLY A 39 -5.55 5.05 5.61
C GLY A 39 -4.31 5.10 6.50
N LYS A 40 -4.50 5.23 7.82
CA LYS A 40 -3.43 5.20 8.81
C LYS A 40 -3.68 4.04 9.77
N PRO A 41 -2.63 3.28 10.14
CA PRO A 41 -2.75 2.32 11.24
C PRO A 41 -3.16 3.02 12.54
N ALA A 42 -3.98 2.36 13.36
CA ALA A 42 -4.27 2.82 14.71
C ALA A 42 -3.01 2.74 15.60
N PRO A 43 -2.90 3.55 16.66
CA PRO A 43 -1.75 3.51 17.58
C PRO A 43 -1.46 2.10 18.10
N GLU A 44 -2.48 1.34 18.45
CA GLU A 44 -2.35 -0.04 18.95
C GLU A 44 -1.77 -0.99 17.90
N GLN A 45 -2.01 -0.75 16.61
CA GLN A 45 -1.40 -1.51 15.51
C GLN A 45 0.09 -1.17 15.35
N LEU A 46 0.47 0.08 15.57
CA LEU A 46 1.87 0.53 15.54
C LEU A 46 2.66 -0.03 16.73
N ASP A 47 2.03 -0.17 17.90
CA ASP A 47 2.64 -0.74 19.09
C ASP A 47 3.04 -2.21 18.91
N LEU A 48 2.39 -2.96 18.04
CA LEU A 48 2.77 -4.35 17.72
C LEU A 48 4.22 -4.47 17.23
N ASN A 49 4.73 -3.45 16.56
CA ASN A 49 6.07 -3.45 15.97
C ASN A 49 7.09 -2.64 16.78
N ARG A 50 6.71 -2.13 17.96
CA ARG A 50 7.60 -1.28 18.78
C ARG A 50 8.92 -1.95 19.13
N HIS A 51 8.91 -3.26 19.38
CA HIS A 51 10.11 -4.04 19.69
C HIS A 51 11.16 -4.01 18.56
N MET A 52 10.77 -3.72 17.31
CA MET A 52 11.71 -3.59 16.19
C MET A 52 12.71 -2.45 16.38
N LEU A 53 12.35 -1.43 17.16
CA LEU A 53 13.24 -0.30 17.45
C LEU A 53 14.35 -0.65 18.45
N ASP A 54 14.18 -1.73 19.20
CA ASP A 54 15.12 -2.20 20.23
C ASP A 54 15.90 -3.45 19.77
N MET A 55 15.75 -3.86 18.49
CA MET A 55 16.46 -5.02 17.95
C MET A 55 17.90 -4.68 17.58
N ASP A 56 18.82 -5.61 17.83
CA ASP A 56 20.15 -5.55 17.26
C ASP A 56 20.07 -5.74 15.72
N VAL A 57 20.49 -4.71 14.98
CA VAL A 57 20.53 -4.78 13.52
C VAL A 57 21.82 -5.46 13.09
N PRO A 58 21.77 -6.54 12.29
CA PRO A 58 22.94 -7.15 11.72
C PRO A 58 23.79 -6.15 10.93
N THR A 59 25.09 -6.20 11.08
CA THR A 59 26.01 -5.33 10.31
C THR A 59 26.32 -5.86 8.92
N LYS A 60 25.89 -7.10 8.60
CA LYS A 60 26.08 -7.73 7.30
C LYS A 60 24.78 -8.39 6.85
N SER A 61 24.51 -8.25 5.58
CA SER A 61 23.48 -8.96 4.82
C SER A 61 23.88 -10.44 4.60
N ALA A 62 22.95 -11.28 4.16
CA ALA A 62 23.18 -12.71 3.92
C ALA A 62 24.29 -13.00 2.90
N ASP A 63 24.51 -12.09 1.94
CA ASP A 63 25.59 -12.18 0.96
C ASP A 63 26.95 -11.62 1.46
N GLY A 64 27.00 -11.16 2.72
CA GLY A 64 28.20 -10.60 3.35
C GLY A 64 28.39 -9.09 3.13
N THR A 65 27.49 -8.42 2.42
CA THR A 65 27.54 -6.96 2.23
C THR A 65 27.41 -6.24 3.58
N ASP A 66 28.30 -5.28 3.86
CA ASP A 66 28.21 -4.45 5.06
C ASP A 66 27.07 -3.44 4.89
N VAL A 67 26.01 -3.60 5.67
CA VAL A 67 24.78 -2.79 5.57
C VAL A 67 24.96 -1.32 5.99
N ARG A 68 26.10 -0.98 6.58
CA ARG A 68 26.43 0.38 7.03
C ARG A 68 27.16 1.21 5.98
N ASN A 69 27.47 0.63 4.82
CA ASN A 69 28.27 1.26 3.78
C ASN A 69 27.50 1.25 2.45
N TYR A 70 28.09 1.86 1.43
CA TYR A 70 27.53 1.82 0.08
C TYR A 70 27.34 0.38 -0.39
N GLY A 71 26.14 0.07 -0.85
CA GLY A 71 25.76 -1.23 -1.36
C GLY A 71 25.60 -1.27 -2.87
N GLY A 72 25.12 -2.39 -3.38
CA GLY A 72 24.74 -2.54 -4.78
C GLY A 72 23.48 -1.72 -5.13
N ASN A 73 23.34 -1.40 -6.42
CA ASN A 73 22.22 -0.58 -6.93
C ASN A 73 20.83 -1.26 -6.86
N ARG A 74 20.78 -2.52 -6.46
CA ARG A 74 19.54 -3.30 -6.42
C ARG A 74 18.95 -3.44 -5.01
N GLY A 75 19.63 -2.91 -4.00
CA GLY A 75 19.28 -3.09 -2.59
C GLY A 75 19.79 -4.41 -2.01
N LEU A 76 19.67 -4.57 -0.70
CA LEU A 76 20.16 -5.76 0.02
C LEU A 76 19.41 -7.03 -0.43
N VAL A 77 20.13 -8.13 -0.51
CA VAL A 77 19.57 -9.43 -0.94
C VAL A 77 18.44 -9.88 0.01
N ASP A 78 18.58 -9.63 1.29
CA ASP A 78 17.59 -10.04 2.31
C ASP A 78 16.21 -9.44 2.05
N ILE A 79 16.13 -8.12 1.84
CA ILE A 79 14.84 -7.46 1.56
C ILE A 79 14.29 -7.88 0.20
N ARG A 80 15.16 -8.05 -0.80
CA ARG A 80 14.77 -8.50 -2.13
C ARG A 80 14.20 -9.92 -2.08
N GLN A 81 14.78 -10.82 -1.29
CA GLN A 81 14.28 -12.19 -1.10
C GLN A 81 12.86 -12.20 -0.53
N ILE A 82 12.60 -11.40 0.52
CA ILE A 82 11.28 -11.28 1.12
C ILE A 82 10.24 -10.86 0.08
N PHE A 83 10.54 -9.84 -0.72
CA PHE A 83 9.60 -9.37 -1.74
C PHE A 83 9.50 -10.29 -2.96
N ALA A 84 10.55 -11.01 -3.34
CA ALA A 84 10.48 -12.02 -4.38
C ALA A 84 9.47 -13.13 -4.02
N GLU A 85 9.52 -13.61 -2.77
CA GLU A 85 8.56 -14.60 -2.25
C GLU A 85 7.13 -14.04 -2.20
N LEU A 86 6.95 -12.83 -1.64
CA LEU A 86 5.63 -12.20 -1.52
C LEU A 86 4.96 -11.93 -2.88
N LEU A 87 5.75 -11.53 -3.87
CA LEU A 87 5.27 -11.20 -5.21
C LEU A 87 5.27 -12.38 -6.18
N ASN A 88 5.85 -13.51 -5.77
CA ASN A 88 6.02 -14.73 -6.58
C ASN A 88 6.74 -14.44 -7.92
N VAL A 89 7.88 -13.75 -7.83
CA VAL A 89 8.78 -13.43 -8.94
C VAL A 89 10.22 -13.84 -8.61
N ASP A 90 11.10 -13.90 -9.61
CA ASP A 90 12.48 -14.22 -9.38
C ASP A 90 13.22 -13.09 -8.63
N LEU A 91 14.17 -13.46 -7.77
CA LEU A 91 15.00 -12.51 -7.01
C LEU A 91 15.67 -11.47 -7.92
N GLU A 92 16.03 -11.88 -9.14
CA GLU A 92 16.67 -11.01 -10.13
C GLU A 92 15.75 -9.93 -10.69
N ASP A 93 14.44 -10.09 -10.54
CA ASP A 93 13.43 -9.11 -10.98
C ASP A 93 13.10 -8.07 -9.89
N ILE A 94 13.68 -8.22 -8.68
CA ILE A 94 13.45 -7.29 -7.57
C ILE A 94 14.59 -6.27 -7.46
N ILE A 95 14.17 -5.03 -7.38
CA ILE A 95 15.02 -3.90 -6.98
C ILE A 95 14.36 -3.22 -5.77
N ALA A 96 15.08 -3.15 -4.65
CA ALA A 96 14.65 -2.41 -3.47
C ALA A 96 15.33 -1.03 -3.48
N GLY A 97 14.55 -0.01 -3.66
CA GLY A 97 15.06 1.36 -3.70
C GLY A 97 14.01 2.34 -3.22
N ASP A 98 14.46 3.53 -2.82
CA ASP A 98 13.64 4.63 -2.37
C ASP A 98 12.64 4.28 -1.24
N ASN A 99 12.11 5.29 -0.59
CA ASN A 99 11.09 5.18 0.47
C ASN A 99 9.71 5.70 0.02
N SER A 100 9.55 6.05 -1.26
CA SER A 100 8.32 6.59 -1.83
C SER A 100 7.89 5.79 -3.06
N SER A 101 6.83 4.98 -2.91
CA SER A 101 6.24 4.23 -4.03
C SER A 101 5.73 5.15 -5.14
N LEU A 102 5.26 6.36 -4.80
CA LEU A 102 4.82 7.35 -5.79
C LEU A 102 5.98 7.90 -6.60
N ALA A 103 7.14 8.17 -5.96
CA ALA A 103 8.34 8.61 -6.67
C ALA A 103 8.84 7.51 -7.62
N LEU A 104 8.95 6.26 -7.14
CA LEU A 104 9.33 5.12 -7.98
C LEU A 104 8.42 4.95 -9.18
N MET A 105 7.10 5.07 -8.98
CA MET A 105 6.12 4.96 -10.06
C MET A 105 6.25 6.10 -11.08
N HIS A 106 6.39 7.34 -10.60
CA HIS A 106 6.63 8.50 -11.44
C HIS A 106 7.89 8.34 -12.28
N ASP A 107 9.00 7.95 -11.65
CA ASP A 107 10.30 7.81 -12.32
C ASP A 107 10.27 6.71 -13.38
N PHE A 108 9.64 5.56 -13.06
CA PHE A 108 9.45 4.49 -14.03
C PHE A 108 8.64 4.97 -15.24
N LEU A 109 7.49 5.62 -15.02
CA LEU A 109 6.64 6.13 -16.10
C LEU A 109 7.38 7.18 -16.93
N THR A 110 8.06 8.13 -16.27
CA THR A 110 8.85 9.16 -16.94
C THR A 110 9.95 8.53 -17.79
N PHE A 111 10.66 7.54 -17.26
CA PHE A 111 11.69 6.82 -18.01
C PHE A 111 11.10 6.11 -19.23
N ALA A 112 9.99 5.41 -19.08
CA ALA A 112 9.31 4.70 -20.18
C ALA A 112 8.80 5.65 -21.28
N MET A 113 8.37 6.86 -20.89
CA MET A 113 7.94 7.90 -21.85
C MET A 113 9.12 8.52 -22.60
N LEU A 114 10.25 8.73 -21.95
CA LEU A 114 11.41 9.44 -22.52
C LEU A 114 12.42 8.49 -23.16
N HIS A 115 12.51 7.25 -22.71
CA HIS A 115 13.51 6.28 -23.14
C HIS A 115 12.87 4.97 -23.58
N LYS A 116 13.57 4.27 -24.46
CA LYS A 116 13.16 2.94 -24.90
C LYS A 116 13.47 1.91 -23.81
N LEU A 117 12.44 1.21 -23.33
CA LEU A 117 12.61 0.09 -22.40
C LEU A 117 13.29 -1.10 -23.08
N PRO A 118 14.01 -1.97 -22.32
CA PRO A 118 14.57 -3.20 -22.85
C PRO A 118 13.50 -4.05 -23.53
N GLY A 119 13.78 -4.51 -24.77
CA GLY A 119 12.83 -5.30 -25.55
C GLY A 119 11.69 -4.54 -26.22
N ALA A 120 11.46 -3.27 -25.91
CA ALA A 120 10.41 -2.47 -26.56
C ALA A 120 10.79 -2.05 -27.98
N LYS A 121 9.80 -1.81 -28.84
CA LYS A 121 10.00 -1.30 -30.22
C LYS A 121 10.32 0.19 -30.23
N GLY A 122 9.71 0.98 -29.34
CA GLY A 122 9.88 2.43 -29.20
C GLY A 122 9.68 2.89 -27.77
N ARG A 123 9.68 4.19 -27.55
CA ARG A 123 9.27 4.82 -26.28
C ARG A 123 7.75 4.75 -26.14
N TRP A 124 7.23 4.87 -24.95
CA TRP A 124 5.78 4.92 -24.76
C TRP A 124 5.15 6.21 -25.32
N ALA A 125 5.96 7.24 -25.56
CA ALA A 125 5.49 8.51 -26.15
C ALA A 125 5.51 8.53 -27.69
N ASP A 126 5.99 7.48 -28.35
CA ASP A 126 6.06 7.40 -29.83
C ASP A 126 4.72 7.08 -30.50
#